data_8c682e1db2bfdddc0ac123f8385b0485
#
_entry.id   8c682e1db2bfdddc0ac123f8385b0485
#
_cell.length_a   1.000
_cell.length_b   1.000
_cell.length_c   1.000
_cell.angle_alpha   90.00
_cell.angle_beta   90.00
_cell.angle_gamma   90.00
#
_symmetry.space_group_name_H-M   'P 1'
#
loop_
_entity.id
_entity.type
_entity.pdbx_description
1 polymer ?
#
loop_
_entity_poly.entity_id
_entity_poly.type
_entity_poly.pdbx_seq_one_letter_code
_entity_poly.pdbx_strand_id
1 'polypeptide(L)'
;KYSQWIEKLGDDRRDSMTFQTTDIEINGEKHYFEIAYKRIYDESNRVICDYFVYNDRTQMYESWEQEKYKASHDSLTGLLNCDQFYEDVHDMVNKYHDTTFYLICSNIKDSKFINEIFGMEKGNQVLIKQAKLMASNPSERTICARLMNDRFALCLPREEFDEKRVADSVKELQCEFTGNSFHLHMYMGVYEIRDRDEAVSIMVDKANICLLYTSPSPRD
;
A
#
# COMPACT_ATOMS: atom_id res chain seq x y z
N LYS A 1 5.27 17.47 33.11
CA LYS A 1 4.55 17.32 31.80
C LYS A 1 3.26 18.17 31.77
N TYR A 2 2.42 18.15 32.82
CA TYR A 2 1.15 18.89 32.90
C TYR A 2 1.33 20.42 32.82
N SER A 3 2.23 20.98 33.61
CA SER A 3 2.54 22.43 33.65
C SER A 3 3.10 22.94 32.30
N GLN A 4 3.96 22.17 31.63
CA GLN A 4 4.51 22.52 30.32
C GLN A 4 3.45 22.49 29.19
N TRP A 5 2.39 21.70 29.38
CA TRP A 5 1.29 21.60 28.43
C TRP A 5 0.34 22.81 28.58
N ILE A 6 0.04 23.22 29.81
CA ILE A 6 -0.78 24.42 30.07
C ILE A 6 -0.09 25.70 29.57
N GLU A 7 1.23 25.81 29.73
CA GLU A 7 2.01 26.94 29.21
C GLU A 7 1.95 27.04 27.67
N LYS A 8 1.88 25.92 26.98
CA LYS A 8 1.75 25.90 25.51
C LYS A 8 0.36 26.31 25.02
N LEU A 9 -0.69 26.19 25.81
CA LEU A 9 -2.05 26.52 25.42
C LEU A 9 -2.33 28.03 25.40
N GLY A 10 -1.42 28.86 25.92
CA GLY A 10 -1.48 30.32 25.88
C GLY A 10 -2.66 30.93 26.64
N ASP A 11 -2.38 31.96 27.42
CA ASP A 11 -3.30 32.59 28.40
C ASP A 11 -4.37 33.51 27.75
N ASP A 12 -4.52 33.49 26.41
CA ASP A 12 -5.13 34.62 25.69
C ASP A 12 -6.58 34.40 25.23
N ARG A 13 -7.28 33.36 25.72
CA ARG A 13 -8.68 33.11 25.33
C ARG A 13 -9.62 32.88 26.53
N ARG A 14 -9.98 33.94 27.19
CA ARG A 14 -10.83 33.91 28.40
C ARG A 14 -12.20 33.23 28.25
N ASP A 15 -12.73 33.15 27.01
CA ASP A 15 -14.08 32.60 26.73
C ASP A 15 -14.14 31.43 25.76
N SER A 16 -13.00 30.94 25.26
CA SER A 16 -12.97 29.84 24.30
C SER A 16 -12.44 28.54 24.88
N MET A 17 -13.04 27.42 24.52
CA MET A 17 -12.44 26.10 24.70
C MET A 17 -11.31 25.90 23.69
N THR A 18 -10.17 25.42 24.19
CA THR A 18 -9.06 25.00 23.32
C THR A 18 -9.12 23.49 23.16
N PHE A 19 -8.99 23.01 21.90
CA PHE A 19 -9.01 21.61 21.56
C PHE A 19 -7.63 21.16 21.12
N GLN A 20 -7.19 20.00 21.62
CA GLN A 20 -5.95 19.37 21.20
C GLN A 20 -6.15 17.86 21.08
N THR A 21 -5.63 17.29 20.00
CA THR A 21 -5.55 15.83 19.85
C THR A 21 -4.17 15.36 20.28
N THR A 22 -4.12 14.30 21.06
CA THR A 22 -2.87 13.66 21.51
C THR A 22 -3.02 12.14 21.47
N ASP A 23 -1.92 11.46 21.29
CA ASP A 23 -1.84 10.02 21.46
C ASP A 23 -1.09 9.69 22.76
N ILE A 24 -1.54 8.63 23.42
CA ILE A 24 -0.97 8.13 24.68
C ILE A 24 -0.85 6.62 24.58
N GLU A 25 0.29 6.08 24.96
CA GLU A 25 0.48 4.63 25.07
C GLU A 25 0.00 4.16 26.45
N ILE A 26 -0.98 3.24 26.46
CA ILE A 26 -1.54 2.63 27.67
C ILE A 26 -1.39 1.11 27.54
N ASN A 27 -0.64 0.48 28.44
CA ASN A 27 -0.37 -0.97 28.42
C ASN A 27 0.25 -1.49 27.11
N GLY A 28 1.02 -0.66 26.40
CA GLY A 28 1.61 -1.02 25.11
C GLY A 28 0.69 -0.80 23.91
N GLU A 29 -0.52 -0.29 24.12
CA GLU A 29 -1.47 0.06 23.05
C GLU A 29 -1.58 1.59 22.92
N LYS A 30 -1.71 2.05 21.68
CA LYS A 30 -1.81 3.47 21.36
C LYS A 30 -3.26 3.92 21.39
N HIS A 31 -3.54 4.91 22.24
CA HIS A 31 -4.87 5.51 22.38
C HIS A 31 -4.84 6.96 21.90
N TYR A 32 -5.92 7.40 21.26
CA TYR A 32 -6.08 8.75 20.73
C TYR A 32 -7.13 9.50 21.53
N PHE A 33 -6.74 10.64 22.10
CA PHE A 33 -7.63 11.49 22.88
C PHE A 33 -7.77 12.87 22.26
N GLU A 34 -9.00 13.36 22.19
CA GLU A 34 -9.30 14.76 21.98
C GLU A 34 -9.53 15.40 23.34
N ILE A 35 -8.71 16.38 23.69
CA ILE A 35 -8.75 17.06 24.98
C ILE A 35 -9.26 18.47 24.75
N ALA A 36 -10.39 18.80 25.37
CA ALA A 36 -10.89 20.16 25.45
C ALA A 36 -10.50 20.75 26.81
N TYR A 37 -9.96 21.96 26.78
CA TYR A 37 -9.49 22.67 27.97
C TYR A 37 -10.11 24.06 28.03
N LYS A 38 -10.54 24.45 29.26
CA LYS A 38 -10.99 25.81 29.57
C LYS A 38 -10.54 26.19 30.98
N ARG A 39 -9.95 27.36 31.10
CA ARG A 39 -9.64 27.99 32.39
C ARG A 39 -10.76 28.93 32.77
N ILE A 40 -11.26 28.84 34.03
CA ILE A 40 -12.35 29.65 34.56
C ILE A 40 -11.76 30.64 35.58
N TYR A 41 -12.15 31.90 35.44
CA TYR A 41 -11.71 33.01 36.29
C TYR A 41 -12.86 33.62 37.11
N ASP A 42 -12.57 34.21 38.28
CA ASP A 42 -13.50 35.02 39.04
C ASP A 42 -13.61 36.45 38.44
N GLU A 43 -14.52 37.26 39.04
CA GLU A 43 -14.69 38.66 38.67
C GLU A 43 -13.43 39.51 38.87
N SER A 44 -12.51 39.09 39.73
CA SER A 44 -11.23 39.72 40.02
C SER A 44 -10.08 39.19 39.15
N ASN A 45 -10.42 38.42 38.09
CA ASN A 45 -9.45 37.81 37.17
C ASN A 45 -8.48 36.79 37.81
N ARG A 46 -8.88 36.14 38.91
CA ARG A 46 -8.12 35.05 39.53
C ARG A 46 -8.65 33.71 39.05
N VAL A 47 -7.75 32.76 38.79
CA VAL A 47 -8.12 31.42 38.35
C VAL A 47 -8.95 30.71 39.41
N ILE A 48 -10.16 30.32 39.09
CA ILE A 48 -11.03 29.50 39.96
C ILE A 48 -10.70 28.02 39.75
N CYS A 49 -10.68 27.56 38.50
CA CYS A 49 -10.41 26.17 38.17
C CYS A 49 -10.01 26.00 36.69
N ASP A 50 -9.41 24.87 36.41
CA ASP A 50 -9.14 24.35 35.07
C ASP A 50 -10.14 23.22 34.76
N TYR A 51 -10.83 23.31 33.66
CA TYR A 51 -11.83 22.36 33.21
C TYR A 51 -11.31 21.60 32.02
N PHE A 52 -11.34 20.26 32.09
CA PHE A 52 -10.89 19.36 31.00
C PHE A 52 -12.01 18.39 30.63
N VAL A 53 -12.15 18.18 29.35
CA VAL A 53 -12.95 17.09 28.81
C VAL A 53 -12.05 16.21 27.97
N TYR A 54 -12.07 14.93 28.23
CA TYR A 54 -11.32 13.93 27.52
C TYR A 54 -12.30 13.07 26.71
N ASN A 55 -12.17 13.10 25.40
CA ASN A 55 -12.91 12.22 24.50
C ASN A 55 -11.96 11.17 23.95
N ASP A 56 -12.22 9.91 24.25
CA ASP A 56 -11.51 8.80 23.60
C ASP A 56 -11.99 8.67 22.17
N ARG A 57 -11.07 8.85 21.24
CA ARG A 57 -11.28 8.76 19.79
C ARG A 57 -10.59 7.56 19.18
N THR A 58 -10.06 6.63 19.98
CA THR A 58 -9.26 5.49 19.51
C THR A 58 -10.00 4.67 18.46
N GLN A 59 -11.23 4.24 18.76
CA GLN A 59 -12.02 3.47 17.78
C GLN A 59 -12.27 4.21 16.47
N MET A 60 -12.49 5.53 16.54
CA MET A 60 -12.70 6.34 15.34
C MET A 60 -11.43 6.41 14.48
N TYR A 61 -10.27 6.61 15.11
CA TYR A 61 -8.99 6.65 14.42
C TYR A 61 -8.63 5.27 13.83
N GLU A 62 -8.80 4.19 14.58
CA GLU A 62 -8.58 2.83 14.10
C GLU A 62 -9.49 2.50 12.90
N SER A 63 -10.77 2.84 12.99
CA SER A 63 -11.72 2.64 11.87
C SER A 63 -11.31 3.44 10.64
N TRP A 64 -10.90 4.70 10.84
CA TRP A 64 -10.45 5.56 9.75
C TRP A 64 -9.16 5.04 9.09
N GLU A 65 -8.19 4.58 9.89
CA GLU A 65 -6.96 3.95 9.38
C GLU A 65 -7.27 2.67 8.60
N GLN A 66 -8.19 1.85 9.11
CA GLN A 66 -8.64 0.64 8.39
C GLN A 66 -9.35 0.98 7.07
N GLU A 67 -10.21 1.99 7.06
CA GLU A 67 -10.87 2.44 5.83
C GLU A 67 -9.86 2.99 4.82
N LYS A 68 -8.91 3.79 5.28
CA LYS A 68 -7.81 4.32 4.46
C LYS A 68 -6.97 3.17 3.87
N TYR A 69 -6.62 2.18 4.69
CA TYR A 69 -5.89 1.00 4.21
C TYR A 69 -6.67 0.22 3.15
N LYS A 70 -7.96 -0.03 3.38
CA LYS A 70 -8.84 -0.70 2.40
C LYS A 70 -9.01 0.09 1.10
N ALA A 71 -9.01 1.42 1.18
CA ALA A 71 -9.10 2.29 0.01
C ALA A 71 -7.84 2.26 -0.86
N SER A 72 -6.67 1.91 -0.30
CA SER A 72 -5.38 1.94 -0.99
C SER A 72 -4.78 0.55 -1.25
N HIS A 73 -5.31 -0.54 -0.64
CA HIS A 73 -4.72 -1.88 -0.74
C HIS A 73 -5.74 -2.92 -1.20
N ASP A 74 -5.23 -3.97 -1.87
CA ASP A 74 -6.01 -5.17 -2.21
C ASP A 74 -6.19 -6.05 -0.98
N SER A 75 -7.43 -6.37 -0.65
CA SER A 75 -7.81 -7.08 0.59
C SER A 75 -7.31 -8.53 0.65
N LEU A 76 -7.02 -9.16 -0.49
CA LEU A 76 -6.54 -10.55 -0.54
C LEU A 76 -5.04 -10.63 -0.36
N THR A 77 -4.29 -9.74 -1.02
CA THR A 77 -2.85 -9.84 -1.14
C THR A 77 -2.08 -8.88 -0.24
N GLY A 78 -2.74 -7.80 0.22
CA GLY A 78 -2.12 -6.73 0.99
C GLY A 78 -1.20 -5.81 0.19
N LEU A 79 -1.07 -6.01 -1.13
CA LEU A 79 -0.39 -5.07 -2.02
C LEU A 79 -1.25 -3.83 -2.26
N LEU A 80 -0.66 -2.78 -2.81
CA LEU A 80 -1.44 -1.64 -3.29
C LEU A 80 -2.50 -2.09 -4.29
N ASN A 81 -3.63 -1.39 -4.29
CA ASN A 81 -4.63 -1.54 -5.35
C ASN A 81 -4.23 -0.74 -6.60
N CYS A 82 -5.05 -0.81 -7.64
CA CYS A 82 -4.79 -0.19 -8.92
C CYS A 82 -4.66 1.33 -8.82
N ASP A 83 -5.59 1.97 -8.11
CA ASP A 83 -5.66 3.44 -8.03
C ASP A 83 -4.46 4.00 -7.26
N GLN A 84 -4.14 3.43 -6.11
CA GLN A 84 -2.98 3.85 -5.31
C GLN A 84 -1.66 3.59 -6.05
N PHE A 85 -1.57 2.48 -6.79
CA PHE A 85 -0.40 2.19 -7.62
C PHE A 85 -0.17 3.27 -8.67
N TYR A 86 -1.22 3.74 -9.34
CA TYR A 86 -1.10 4.78 -10.36
C TYR A 86 -0.62 6.11 -9.77
N GLU A 87 -1.16 6.50 -8.62
CA GLU A 87 -0.75 7.70 -7.90
C GLU A 87 0.71 7.61 -7.45
N ASP A 88 1.08 6.54 -6.74
CA ASP A 88 2.42 6.38 -6.17
C ASP A 88 3.50 6.27 -7.26
N VAL A 89 3.22 5.57 -8.38
CA VAL A 89 4.16 5.48 -9.51
C VAL A 89 4.34 6.83 -10.17
N HIS A 90 3.25 7.59 -10.40
CA HIS A 90 3.33 8.94 -10.95
C HIS A 90 4.22 9.84 -10.08
N ASP A 91 3.98 9.85 -8.78
CA ASP A 91 4.74 10.66 -7.83
C ASP A 91 6.21 10.23 -7.76
N MET A 92 6.48 8.92 -7.72
CA MET A 92 7.83 8.37 -7.67
C MET A 92 8.64 8.74 -8.92
N VAL A 93 8.07 8.54 -10.11
CA VAL A 93 8.73 8.82 -11.39
C VAL A 93 9.04 10.31 -11.52
N ASN A 94 8.14 11.18 -11.04
CA ASN A 94 8.34 12.62 -11.04
C ASN A 94 9.29 13.12 -9.94
N LYS A 95 9.41 12.40 -8.83
CA LYS A 95 10.35 12.73 -7.75
C LYS A 95 11.81 12.41 -8.13
N TYR A 96 12.05 11.32 -8.84
CA TYR A 96 13.39 10.82 -9.16
C TYR A 96 13.73 11.02 -10.65
N HIS A 97 13.94 12.29 -11.06
CA HIS A 97 14.14 12.68 -12.46
C HIS A 97 15.33 12.00 -13.16
N ASP A 98 16.39 11.68 -12.43
CA ASP A 98 17.62 11.07 -12.96
C ASP A 98 17.58 9.54 -13.01
N THR A 99 16.46 8.92 -12.60
CA THR A 99 16.29 7.46 -12.55
C THR A 99 15.43 6.99 -13.70
N THR A 100 15.89 5.99 -14.44
CA THR A 100 15.06 5.26 -15.40
C THR A 100 14.30 4.17 -14.68
N PHE A 101 12.99 4.09 -14.87
CA PHE A 101 12.14 3.08 -14.25
C PHE A 101 11.65 2.05 -15.26
N TYR A 102 11.54 0.82 -14.81
CA TYR A 102 10.81 -0.25 -15.49
C TYR A 102 9.46 -0.47 -14.82
N LEU A 103 8.43 -0.59 -15.64
CA LEU A 103 7.11 -1.03 -15.24
C LEU A 103 6.90 -2.45 -15.77
N ILE A 104 6.68 -3.38 -14.86
CA ILE A 104 6.53 -4.81 -15.16
C ILE A 104 5.10 -5.18 -14.85
N CYS A 105 4.39 -5.75 -15.82
CA CYS A 105 3.09 -6.34 -15.61
C CYS A 105 3.18 -7.86 -15.69
N SER A 106 2.44 -8.55 -14.84
CA SER A 106 2.31 -10.01 -14.88
C SER A 106 0.86 -10.44 -14.82
N ASN A 107 0.58 -11.58 -15.44
CA ASN A 107 -0.73 -12.19 -15.49
C ASN A 107 -0.59 -13.72 -15.43
N ILE A 108 -1.44 -14.40 -14.67
CA ILE A 108 -1.49 -15.86 -14.62
C ILE A 108 -2.35 -16.36 -15.75
N LYS A 109 -1.77 -17.19 -16.62
CA LYS A 109 -2.52 -17.80 -17.71
C LYS A 109 -3.59 -18.73 -17.16
N ASP A 110 -4.80 -18.59 -17.69
CA ASP A 110 -5.91 -19.50 -17.38
C ASP A 110 -6.24 -19.61 -15.89
N SER A 111 -6.07 -18.52 -15.12
CA SER A 111 -6.31 -18.45 -13.68
C SER A 111 -7.71 -18.94 -13.27
N LYS A 112 -8.70 -18.76 -14.16
CA LYS A 112 -10.06 -19.27 -13.94
C LYS A 112 -10.10 -20.80 -13.82
N PHE A 113 -9.29 -21.53 -14.62
CA PHE A 113 -9.22 -22.99 -14.53
C PHE A 113 -8.63 -23.46 -13.19
N ILE A 114 -7.74 -22.68 -12.57
CA ILE A 114 -7.24 -23.00 -11.23
C ILE A 114 -8.41 -23.04 -10.25
N ASN A 115 -9.28 -22.05 -10.31
CA ASN A 115 -10.45 -21.98 -9.45
C ASN A 115 -11.47 -23.10 -9.74
N GLU A 116 -11.67 -23.45 -10.99
CA GLU A 116 -12.60 -24.52 -11.41
C GLU A 116 -12.10 -25.91 -11.03
N ILE A 117 -10.80 -26.18 -11.15
CA ILE A 117 -10.22 -27.50 -10.90
C ILE A 117 -9.87 -27.69 -9.41
N PHE A 118 -9.29 -26.67 -8.77
CA PHE A 118 -8.72 -26.77 -7.42
C PHE A 118 -9.47 -25.98 -6.37
N GLY A 119 -10.52 -25.24 -6.75
CA GLY A 119 -11.30 -24.37 -5.87
C GLY A 119 -10.69 -23.01 -5.64
N MET A 120 -11.54 -22.06 -5.19
CA MET A 120 -11.16 -20.64 -4.96
C MET A 120 -10.05 -20.47 -3.93
N GLU A 121 -10.00 -21.32 -2.91
CA GLU A 121 -8.97 -21.24 -1.87
C GLU A 121 -7.58 -21.45 -2.46
N LYS A 122 -7.44 -22.44 -3.34
CA LYS A 122 -6.17 -22.72 -4.01
C LYS A 122 -5.77 -21.59 -4.97
N GLY A 123 -6.72 -21.03 -5.71
CA GLY A 123 -6.49 -19.84 -6.53
C GLY A 123 -6.03 -18.64 -5.71
N ASN A 124 -6.66 -18.39 -4.57
CA ASN A 124 -6.25 -17.34 -3.66
C ASN A 124 -4.83 -17.55 -3.12
N GLN A 125 -4.45 -18.79 -2.78
CA GLN A 125 -3.08 -19.13 -2.36
C GLN A 125 -2.05 -18.79 -3.44
N VAL A 126 -2.34 -19.06 -4.72
CA VAL A 126 -1.47 -18.68 -5.84
C VAL A 126 -1.27 -17.18 -5.90
N LEU A 127 -2.35 -16.40 -5.80
CA LEU A 127 -2.30 -14.93 -5.84
C LEU A 127 -1.53 -14.35 -4.64
N ILE A 128 -1.75 -14.87 -3.44
CA ILE A 128 -1.02 -14.46 -2.22
C ILE A 128 0.48 -14.79 -2.35
N LYS A 129 0.82 -15.97 -2.87
CA LYS A 129 2.22 -16.35 -3.08
C LYS A 129 2.92 -15.46 -4.09
N GLN A 130 2.25 -15.16 -5.22
CA GLN A 130 2.77 -14.23 -6.22
C GLN A 130 3.03 -12.85 -5.62
N ALA A 131 2.10 -12.32 -4.84
CA ALA A 131 2.26 -11.06 -4.14
C ALA A 131 3.48 -11.05 -3.22
N LYS A 132 3.67 -12.11 -2.44
CA LYS A 132 4.84 -12.27 -1.54
C LYS A 132 6.17 -12.30 -2.31
N LEU A 133 6.21 -12.99 -3.45
CA LEU A 133 7.40 -13.06 -4.30
C LEU A 133 7.73 -11.69 -4.91
N MET A 134 6.73 -10.93 -5.35
CA MET A 134 6.93 -9.58 -5.86
C MET A 134 7.43 -8.61 -4.78
N ALA A 135 6.91 -8.73 -3.55
CA ALA A 135 7.26 -7.89 -2.42
C ALA A 135 8.52 -8.36 -1.66
N SER A 136 9.19 -9.44 -2.09
CA SER A 136 10.29 -10.07 -1.33
C SER A 136 11.55 -9.21 -1.16
N ASN A 137 11.73 -8.16 -1.98
CA ASN A 137 12.86 -7.24 -1.88
C ASN A 137 12.44 -5.80 -2.23
N PRO A 138 11.62 -5.16 -1.39
CA PRO A 138 11.23 -3.79 -1.63
C PRO A 138 12.41 -2.85 -1.37
N SER A 139 12.72 -1.97 -2.32
CA SER A 139 13.48 -0.75 -2.06
C SER A 139 12.50 0.40 -1.83
N GLU A 140 12.99 1.53 -1.33
CA GLU A 140 12.17 2.75 -1.21
C GLU A 140 11.65 3.26 -2.56
N ARG A 141 12.22 2.76 -3.67
CA ARG A 141 11.87 3.12 -5.05
C ARG A 141 11.19 1.96 -5.80
N THR A 142 10.65 1.00 -5.07
CA THR A 142 9.95 -0.15 -5.64
C THR A 142 8.50 -0.15 -5.18
N ILE A 143 7.57 -0.15 -6.11
CA ILE A 143 6.12 -0.13 -5.85
C ILE A 143 5.49 -1.36 -6.48
N CYS A 144 4.76 -2.14 -5.67
CA CYS A 144 4.09 -3.37 -6.07
C CYS A 144 2.58 -3.24 -5.87
N ALA A 145 1.79 -3.72 -6.83
CA ALA A 145 0.34 -3.71 -6.75
C ALA A 145 -0.32 -4.95 -7.36
N ARG A 146 -1.53 -5.21 -6.92
CA ARG A 146 -2.48 -6.05 -7.61
C ARG A 146 -3.50 -5.15 -8.30
N LEU A 147 -3.51 -5.17 -9.64
CA LEU A 147 -4.35 -4.27 -10.42
C LEU A 147 -5.80 -4.74 -10.46
N MET A 148 -6.03 -5.96 -10.92
CA MET A 148 -7.36 -6.55 -11.02
C MET A 148 -7.24 -8.07 -11.27
N ASN A 149 -8.07 -8.88 -10.63
CA ASN A 149 -8.11 -10.34 -10.79
C ASN A 149 -6.75 -11.01 -10.52
N ASP A 150 -6.08 -11.47 -11.57
CA ASP A 150 -4.78 -12.14 -11.58
C ASP A 150 -3.66 -11.28 -12.19
N ARG A 151 -3.91 -9.97 -12.34
CA ARG A 151 -2.96 -9.01 -12.90
C ARG A 151 -2.24 -8.25 -11.80
N PHE A 152 -0.92 -8.28 -11.87
CA PHE A 152 -0.04 -7.57 -10.96
C PHE A 152 0.86 -6.60 -11.71
N ALA A 153 1.28 -5.55 -11.01
CA ALA A 153 2.25 -4.59 -11.53
C ALA A 153 3.36 -4.34 -10.51
N LEU A 154 4.55 -4.06 -11.04
CA LEU A 154 5.74 -3.72 -10.28
C LEU A 154 6.43 -2.56 -11.01
N CYS A 155 6.70 -1.47 -10.30
CA CYS A 155 7.54 -0.39 -10.79
C CYS A 155 8.81 -0.32 -9.95
N LEU A 156 9.99 -0.31 -10.62
CA LEU A 156 11.28 -0.27 -9.95
C LEU A 156 12.34 0.43 -10.82
N PRO A 157 13.43 0.95 -10.22
CA PRO A 157 14.56 1.44 -10.97
C PRO A 157 15.15 0.37 -11.89
N ARG A 158 15.56 0.77 -13.10
CA ARG A 158 16.18 -0.13 -14.07
C ARG A 158 17.37 -0.89 -13.50
N GLU A 159 18.19 -0.23 -12.68
CA GLU A 159 19.37 -0.82 -12.04
C GLU A 159 19.04 -1.91 -11.00
N GLU A 160 17.79 -1.94 -10.50
CA GLU A 160 17.30 -2.94 -9.56
C GLU A 160 16.61 -4.13 -10.26
N PHE A 161 16.42 -4.03 -11.59
CA PHE A 161 15.81 -5.10 -12.37
C PHE A 161 16.80 -6.26 -12.59
N ASP A 162 16.44 -7.43 -12.08
CA ASP A 162 17.18 -8.67 -12.26
C ASP A 162 16.29 -9.73 -12.91
N GLU A 163 16.56 -9.97 -14.20
CA GLU A 163 15.80 -10.94 -15.02
C GLU A 163 15.91 -12.37 -14.44
N LYS A 164 17.08 -12.74 -13.90
CA LYS A 164 17.28 -14.07 -13.31
C LYS A 164 16.40 -14.24 -12.05
N ARG A 165 16.37 -13.23 -11.20
CA ARG A 165 15.52 -13.25 -10.00
C ARG A 165 14.04 -13.35 -10.35
N VAL A 166 13.61 -12.63 -11.37
CA VAL A 166 12.24 -12.73 -11.89
C VAL A 166 11.95 -14.15 -12.38
N ALA A 167 12.84 -14.73 -13.18
CA ALA A 167 12.70 -16.10 -13.68
C ALA A 167 12.67 -17.14 -12.55
N ASP A 168 13.50 -16.98 -11.52
CA ASP A 168 13.53 -17.87 -10.36
C ASP A 168 12.25 -17.77 -9.53
N SER A 169 11.69 -16.55 -9.34
CA SER A 169 10.40 -16.34 -8.68
C SER A 169 9.25 -17.01 -9.43
N VAL A 170 9.24 -16.93 -10.76
CA VAL A 170 8.25 -17.64 -11.61
C VAL A 170 8.37 -19.15 -11.45
N LYS A 171 9.58 -19.69 -11.46
CA LYS A 171 9.83 -21.14 -11.26
C LYS A 171 9.37 -21.57 -9.86
N GLU A 172 9.67 -20.80 -8.82
CA GLU A 172 9.22 -21.10 -7.46
C GLU A 172 7.70 -21.20 -7.39
N LEU A 173 6.98 -20.23 -7.97
CA LEU A 173 5.52 -20.25 -8.03
C LEU A 173 5.01 -21.47 -8.81
N GLN A 174 5.63 -21.79 -9.95
CA GLN A 174 5.27 -22.96 -10.75
C GLN A 174 5.50 -24.26 -9.97
N CYS A 175 6.65 -24.44 -9.33
CA CYS A 175 6.96 -25.66 -8.58
C CYS A 175 5.99 -25.92 -7.44
N GLU A 176 5.55 -24.88 -6.74
CA GLU A 176 4.64 -25.02 -5.60
C GLU A 176 3.20 -25.39 -6.02
N PHE A 177 2.77 -24.95 -7.20
CA PHE A 177 1.38 -25.09 -7.64
C PHE A 177 1.22 -26.03 -8.86
N THR A 178 2.30 -26.69 -9.30
CA THR A 178 2.24 -27.67 -10.38
C THR A 178 1.89 -29.05 -9.83
N GLY A 179 0.82 -29.65 -10.34
CA GLY A 179 0.45 -31.04 -10.11
C GLY A 179 0.67 -31.88 -11.36
N ASN A 180 0.44 -33.20 -11.28
CA ASN A 180 0.67 -34.15 -12.39
C ASN A 180 -0.08 -33.82 -13.71
N SER A 181 -1.08 -32.93 -13.66
CA SER A 181 -1.95 -32.61 -14.80
C SER A 181 -2.10 -31.11 -15.07
N PHE A 182 -1.45 -30.26 -14.28
CA PHE A 182 -1.60 -28.82 -14.41
C PHE A 182 -0.24 -28.12 -14.29
N HIS A 183 0.07 -27.26 -15.25
CA HIS A 183 1.24 -26.40 -15.26
C HIS A 183 0.81 -24.95 -15.18
N LEU A 184 1.21 -24.26 -14.11
CA LEU A 184 0.97 -22.83 -13.97
C LEU A 184 1.87 -22.07 -14.95
N HIS A 185 1.25 -21.28 -15.81
CA HIS A 185 1.97 -20.38 -16.73
C HIS A 185 1.73 -18.93 -16.32
N MET A 186 2.78 -18.14 -16.35
CA MET A 186 2.73 -16.71 -16.08
C MET A 186 3.25 -15.94 -17.29
N TYR A 187 2.52 -14.93 -17.71
CA TYR A 187 2.96 -13.95 -18.69
C TYR A 187 3.52 -12.74 -17.98
N MET A 188 4.61 -12.20 -18.51
CA MET A 188 5.21 -10.97 -18.00
C MET A 188 5.59 -10.06 -19.15
N GLY A 189 5.37 -8.76 -18.97
CA GLY A 189 5.82 -7.74 -19.90
C GLY A 189 6.55 -6.64 -19.15
N VAL A 190 7.59 -6.11 -19.78
CA VAL A 190 8.43 -5.04 -19.22
C VAL A 190 8.34 -3.83 -20.13
N TYR A 191 8.02 -2.68 -19.57
CA TYR A 191 7.99 -1.40 -20.24
C TYR A 191 8.98 -0.43 -19.59
N GLU A 192 9.89 0.15 -20.39
CA GLU A 192 10.77 1.22 -19.92
C GLU A 192 10.02 2.55 -19.96
N ILE A 193 9.90 3.21 -18.81
CA ILE A 193 9.22 4.51 -18.71
C ILE A 193 10.13 5.58 -19.34
N ARG A 194 9.71 6.09 -20.50
CA ARG A 194 10.44 7.10 -21.27
C ARG A 194 9.79 8.48 -21.19
N ASP A 195 8.48 8.51 -21.15
CA ASP A 195 7.67 9.71 -21.02
C ASP A 195 7.03 9.72 -19.63
N ARG A 196 7.41 10.69 -18.80
CA ARG A 196 6.96 10.82 -17.41
C ARG A 196 5.59 11.48 -17.29
N ASP A 197 5.22 12.25 -18.32
CA ASP A 197 3.93 12.93 -18.39
C ASP A 197 2.83 11.99 -18.90
N GLU A 198 3.19 10.81 -19.39
CA GLU A 198 2.24 9.80 -19.83
C GLU A 198 1.47 9.23 -18.62
N ALA A 199 0.17 9.03 -18.76
CA ALA A 199 -0.64 8.42 -17.72
C ALA A 199 -0.14 6.98 -17.40
N VAL A 200 0.00 6.66 -16.12
CA VAL A 200 0.51 5.33 -15.68
C VAL A 200 -0.36 4.18 -16.19
N SER A 201 -1.67 4.40 -16.34
CA SER A 201 -2.58 3.41 -16.96
C SER A 201 -2.19 3.05 -18.40
N ILE A 202 -1.73 4.03 -19.20
CA ILE A 202 -1.24 3.79 -20.57
C ILE A 202 0.09 3.03 -20.54
N MET A 203 0.99 3.36 -19.59
CA MET A 203 2.24 2.63 -19.41
C MET A 203 1.97 1.15 -19.03
N VAL A 204 0.98 0.89 -18.18
CA VAL A 204 0.51 -0.46 -17.82
C VAL A 204 -0.02 -1.19 -19.03
N ASP A 205 -0.81 -0.54 -19.87
CA ASP A 205 -1.33 -1.15 -21.12
C ASP A 205 -0.18 -1.49 -22.08
N LYS A 206 0.82 -0.63 -22.22
CA LYS A 206 2.01 -0.91 -23.01
C LYS A 206 2.80 -2.11 -22.48
N ALA A 207 3.00 -2.19 -21.17
CA ALA A 207 3.62 -3.36 -20.55
C ALA A 207 2.82 -4.64 -20.81
N ASN A 208 1.49 -4.58 -20.74
CA ASN A 208 0.62 -5.71 -21.03
C ASN A 208 0.67 -6.17 -22.50
N ILE A 209 0.85 -5.26 -23.46
CA ILE A 209 1.03 -5.62 -24.87
C ILE A 209 2.33 -6.44 -25.05
N CYS A 210 3.39 -6.11 -24.32
CA CYS A 210 4.64 -6.86 -24.31
C CYS A 210 4.49 -8.28 -23.73
N LEU A 211 3.44 -8.57 -22.93
CA LEU A 211 3.14 -9.90 -22.38
C LEU A 211 2.94 -10.99 -23.45
N LEU A 212 2.57 -10.62 -24.66
CA LEU A 212 2.29 -11.55 -25.75
C LEU A 212 3.55 -12.24 -26.31
N TYR A 213 4.77 -11.78 -25.92
CA TYR A 213 6.03 -12.25 -26.50
C TYR A 213 6.93 -13.06 -25.55
N THR A 214 6.56 -13.24 -24.27
CA THR A 214 7.46 -13.84 -23.26
C THR A 214 7.10 -15.26 -22.82
N SER A 215 6.17 -15.93 -23.48
CA SER A 215 5.94 -17.36 -23.26
C SER A 215 6.95 -18.16 -24.09
N PRO A 216 7.88 -18.94 -23.49
CA PRO A 216 8.63 -19.93 -24.27
C PRO A 216 7.63 -20.88 -24.90
N SER A 217 7.72 -21.03 -26.22
CA SER A 217 6.92 -22.01 -26.97
C SER A 217 7.18 -23.41 -26.39
N PRO A 218 6.15 -24.27 -26.24
CA PRO A 218 6.36 -25.64 -25.78
C PRO A 218 7.04 -26.56 -26.84
N ARG A 219 7.81 -25.99 -27.73
CA ARG A 219 8.51 -26.72 -28.79
C ARG A 219 9.96 -26.23 -28.93
N ASP A 220 10.76 -26.56 -27.91
CA ASP A 220 12.21 -26.71 -28.06
C ASP A 220 12.71 -27.68 -26.99
#